data_93a632aab62f56c1d7e4d85da2774f1e
#
_entry.id   93a632aab62f56c1d7e4d85da2774f1e
#
_cell.length_a   1.000
_cell.length_b   1.000
_cell.length_c   1.000
_cell.angle_alpha   90.00
_cell.angle_beta   90.00
_cell.angle_gamma   90.00
#
_symmetry.space_group_name_H-M   'P 1'
#
loop_
_entity.id
_entity.type
_entity.pdbx_description
1 polymer ?
#
loop_
_entity_poly.entity_id
_entity_poly.type
_entity_poly.pdbx_seq_one_letter_code
_entity_poly.pdbx_strand_id
1 'polypeptide(L)'
;NRMGDKPDPDAVLSMTVCDPAMGSGAFLVEATRQLSDKLLEAWAAYPDKDPCKKLGADDRVFVAMRMVAQRCIYGVDRTPAAVDLAKMSMWLLTISKDHPFTFMDHSMKHGDALVGMSKEQIRKFHWDLSKGGSILPELRTLDREVEEAVQARLMLRNLDADRTLELEVTLAEADRKMMKAKQAGDLLVYIWFSQDRPKARNETRDRYTDKFTEALQPGSIERKEINEIRFAPKPLAPFHWDLEFPEVFACGGFTAFVGNPPFAGKNNVSKGNIRNYLDYLTSLVTPEASGRADLVGHFFYKAYGLIKPTGSLSLIATKTVRQGDTRESSLSLIVKKGGVIYDAKRRVAWPGKAAVVISVISITKLSLISLDIITSLIV
;
A
#
# COMPACT_ATOMS: atom_id res chain seq x y z
N ASN A 1 -19.46 -11.67 2.09
CA ASN A 1 -19.81 -11.05 0.82
C ASN A 1 -20.40 -9.65 1.10
N ARG A 2 -19.59 -8.58 0.95
CA ARG A 2 -20.01 -7.20 1.25
C ARG A 2 -20.86 -6.56 0.14
N MET A 3 -20.94 -7.20 -1.01
CA MET A 3 -21.59 -6.65 -2.20
C MET A 3 -23.03 -7.19 -2.40
N GLY A 4 -23.53 -8.06 -1.49
CA GLY A 4 -24.83 -8.68 -1.66
C GLY A 4 -24.88 -9.69 -2.83
N ASP A 5 -26.08 -10.21 -3.11
CA ASP A 5 -26.31 -11.22 -4.16
C ASP A 5 -26.28 -10.66 -5.59
N LYS A 6 -26.39 -9.33 -5.74
CA LYS A 6 -26.34 -8.64 -7.04
C LYS A 6 -25.42 -7.41 -6.94
N PRO A 7 -24.09 -7.59 -7.01
CA PRO A 7 -23.15 -6.48 -6.95
C PRO A 7 -23.33 -5.55 -8.17
N ASP A 8 -23.31 -4.24 -7.93
CA ASP A 8 -23.25 -3.25 -9.00
C ASP A 8 -21.84 -3.26 -9.64
N PRO A 9 -21.71 -3.28 -10.98
CA PRO A 9 -20.41 -3.23 -11.67
C PRO A 9 -19.51 -2.08 -11.20
N ASP A 10 -20.06 -0.90 -10.98
CA ASP A 10 -19.31 0.27 -10.50
C ASP A 10 -18.81 0.07 -9.06
N ALA A 11 -19.57 -0.61 -8.23
CA ALA A 11 -19.16 -0.96 -6.87
C ALA A 11 -17.98 -1.96 -6.88
N VAL A 12 -17.99 -2.95 -7.79
CA VAL A 12 -16.87 -3.88 -7.98
C VAL A 12 -15.62 -3.11 -8.45
N LEU A 13 -15.74 -2.29 -9.48
CA LEU A 13 -14.64 -1.53 -10.07
C LEU A 13 -14.13 -0.37 -9.19
N SER A 14 -14.87 0.02 -8.16
CA SER A 14 -14.43 0.99 -7.15
C SER A 14 -13.58 0.38 -6.02
N MET A 15 -13.50 -0.95 -5.95
CA MET A 15 -12.67 -1.61 -4.94
C MET A 15 -11.18 -1.38 -5.20
N THR A 16 -10.43 -1.21 -4.12
CA THR A 16 -8.97 -1.10 -4.15
C THR A 16 -8.39 -2.17 -3.23
N VAL A 17 -7.71 -3.16 -3.82
CA VAL A 17 -7.09 -4.29 -3.13
C VAL A 17 -5.59 -4.16 -3.25
N CYS A 18 -4.87 -4.19 -2.12
CA CYS A 18 -3.43 -4.02 -2.09
C CYS A 18 -2.74 -5.19 -1.37
N ASP A 19 -1.60 -5.63 -1.92
CA ASP A 19 -0.63 -6.46 -1.22
C ASP A 19 0.58 -5.60 -0.84
N PRO A 20 0.89 -5.41 0.46
CA PRO A 20 1.97 -4.54 0.92
C PRO A 20 3.36 -5.18 0.83
N ALA A 21 3.45 -6.45 0.43
CA ALA A 21 4.68 -7.20 0.23
C ALA A 21 4.46 -8.27 -0.86
N MET A 22 4.11 -7.81 -2.05
CA MET A 22 3.46 -8.62 -3.10
C MET A 22 4.31 -9.74 -3.69
N GLY A 23 5.63 -9.71 -3.52
CA GLY A 23 6.52 -10.69 -4.14
C GLY A 23 6.30 -10.77 -5.64
N SER A 24 6.04 -11.97 -6.15
CA SER A 24 5.68 -12.21 -7.56
C SER A 24 4.22 -11.91 -7.92
N GLY A 25 3.42 -11.36 -7.00
CA GLY A 25 2.03 -10.99 -7.23
C GLY A 25 0.99 -12.11 -7.12
N ALA A 26 1.33 -13.25 -6.54
CA ALA A 26 0.43 -14.42 -6.49
C ALA A 26 -0.94 -14.09 -5.86
N PHE A 27 -0.98 -13.33 -4.75
CA PHE A 27 -2.23 -12.90 -4.12
C PHE A 27 -3.01 -11.92 -4.99
N LEU A 28 -2.32 -11.05 -5.73
CA LEU A 28 -2.93 -10.08 -6.62
C LEU A 28 -3.53 -10.75 -7.85
N VAL A 29 -2.86 -11.78 -8.39
CA VAL A 29 -3.39 -12.63 -9.49
C VAL A 29 -4.71 -13.28 -9.06
N GLU A 30 -4.76 -13.87 -7.88
CA GLU A 30 -5.98 -14.51 -7.38
C GLU A 30 -7.08 -13.48 -7.05
N ALA A 31 -6.72 -12.35 -6.45
CA ALA A 31 -7.67 -11.26 -6.23
C ALA A 31 -8.27 -10.74 -7.54
N THR A 32 -7.47 -10.66 -8.60
CA THR A 32 -7.95 -10.27 -9.94
C THR A 32 -8.95 -11.27 -10.48
N ARG A 33 -8.67 -12.57 -10.39
CA ARG A 33 -9.62 -13.61 -10.83
C ARG A 33 -10.95 -13.51 -10.12
N GLN A 34 -10.93 -13.48 -8.79
CA GLN A 34 -12.15 -13.43 -7.98
C GLN A 34 -12.96 -12.16 -8.20
N LEU A 35 -12.32 -11.00 -8.33
CA LEU A 35 -13.02 -9.75 -8.64
C LEU A 35 -13.57 -9.73 -10.07
N SER A 36 -12.87 -10.36 -11.02
CA SER A 36 -13.34 -10.47 -12.41
C SER A 36 -14.57 -11.36 -12.51
N ASP A 37 -14.59 -12.49 -11.78
CA ASP A 37 -15.78 -13.33 -11.68
C ASP A 37 -16.97 -12.54 -11.10
N LYS A 38 -16.74 -11.74 -10.07
CA LYS A 38 -17.77 -10.86 -9.51
C LYS A 38 -18.22 -9.75 -10.45
N LEU A 39 -17.33 -9.23 -11.28
CA LEU A 39 -17.66 -8.25 -12.32
C LEU A 39 -18.54 -8.88 -13.42
N LEU A 40 -18.24 -10.11 -13.83
CA LEU A 40 -19.06 -10.85 -14.79
C LEU A 40 -20.46 -11.16 -14.26
N GLU A 41 -20.57 -11.57 -12.96
CA GLU A 41 -21.85 -11.72 -12.28
C GLU A 41 -22.63 -10.38 -12.24
N ALA A 42 -21.93 -9.27 -11.97
CA ALA A 42 -22.50 -7.93 -11.94
C ALA A 42 -23.01 -7.51 -13.33
N TRP A 43 -22.27 -7.76 -14.39
CA TRP A 43 -22.71 -7.47 -15.77
C TRP A 43 -23.91 -8.33 -16.19
N ALA A 44 -23.98 -9.57 -15.71
CA ALA A 44 -25.15 -10.40 -15.95
C ALA A 44 -26.41 -9.86 -15.25
N ALA A 45 -26.24 -9.27 -14.06
CA ALA A 45 -27.34 -8.64 -13.31
C ALA A 45 -27.72 -7.25 -13.84
N TYR A 46 -26.77 -6.51 -14.44
CA TYR A 46 -26.93 -5.16 -15.00
C TYR A 46 -26.42 -5.09 -16.45
N PRO A 47 -27.15 -5.68 -17.42
CA PRO A 47 -26.70 -5.76 -18.82
C PRO A 47 -26.46 -4.40 -19.49
N ASP A 48 -27.11 -3.36 -19.03
CA ASP A 48 -26.93 -2.01 -19.58
C ASP A 48 -25.58 -1.38 -19.18
N LYS A 49 -24.96 -1.87 -18.10
CA LYS A 49 -23.62 -1.47 -17.64
C LYS A 49 -22.50 -2.36 -18.17
N ASP A 50 -22.80 -3.36 -19.00
CA ASP A 50 -21.83 -4.26 -19.62
C ASP A 50 -21.26 -3.63 -20.90
N PRO A 51 -20.00 -3.18 -20.92
CA PRO A 51 -19.38 -2.62 -22.11
C PRO A 51 -19.10 -3.69 -23.18
N CYS A 52 -19.13 -4.96 -22.80
CA CYS A 52 -18.71 -6.09 -23.61
C CYS A 52 -19.85 -7.03 -24.01
N LYS A 53 -21.10 -6.60 -23.89
CA LYS A 53 -22.28 -7.43 -24.16
C LYS A 53 -22.35 -8.04 -25.59
N LYS A 54 -21.59 -7.48 -26.54
CA LYS A 54 -21.50 -7.96 -27.93
C LYS A 54 -20.34 -8.93 -28.16
N LEU A 55 -19.44 -9.11 -27.20
CA LEU A 55 -18.26 -9.96 -27.29
C LEU A 55 -18.61 -11.41 -26.92
N GLY A 56 -17.79 -12.35 -27.38
CA GLY A 56 -17.83 -13.74 -26.96
C GLY A 56 -17.52 -13.92 -25.47
N ALA A 57 -17.88 -15.09 -24.92
CA ALA A 57 -17.71 -15.34 -23.48
C ALA A 57 -16.25 -15.21 -23.03
N ASP A 58 -15.31 -15.77 -23.81
CA ASP A 58 -13.89 -15.73 -23.48
C ASP A 58 -13.33 -14.29 -23.50
N ASP A 59 -13.69 -13.50 -24.52
CA ASP A 59 -13.26 -12.11 -24.63
C ASP A 59 -13.79 -11.25 -23.47
N ARG A 60 -15.04 -11.51 -23.02
CA ARG A 60 -15.59 -10.82 -21.84
C ARG A 60 -14.81 -11.10 -20.57
N VAL A 61 -14.35 -12.34 -20.38
CA VAL A 61 -13.50 -12.70 -19.22
C VAL A 61 -12.20 -11.91 -19.26
N PHE A 62 -11.53 -11.81 -20.40
CA PHE A 62 -10.29 -11.05 -20.54
C PHE A 62 -10.50 -9.56 -20.29
N VAL A 63 -11.58 -8.97 -20.82
CA VAL A 63 -11.90 -7.57 -20.57
C VAL A 63 -12.17 -7.33 -19.08
N ALA A 64 -12.92 -8.20 -18.41
CA ALA A 64 -13.16 -8.11 -16.98
C ALA A 64 -11.84 -8.15 -16.18
N MET A 65 -10.94 -9.11 -16.50
CA MET A 65 -9.63 -9.22 -15.87
C MET A 65 -8.78 -7.95 -16.06
N ARG A 66 -8.76 -7.38 -17.25
CA ARG A 66 -8.01 -6.16 -17.57
C ARG A 66 -8.56 -4.96 -16.80
N MET A 67 -9.88 -4.77 -16.80
CA MET A 67 -10.52 -3.68 -16.06
C MET A 67 -10.26 -3.78 -14.55
N VAL A 68 -10.37 -4.99 -13.99
CA VAL A 68 -10.09 -5.24 -12.57
C VAL A 68 -8.61 -5.00 -12.27
N ALA A 69 -7.70 -5.55 -13.07
CA ALA A 69 -6.25 -5.37 -12.88
C ALA A 69 -5.88 -3.89 -12.86
N GLN A 70 -6.39 -3.11 -13.82
CA GLN A 70 -6.08 -1.69 -13.95
C GLN A 70 -6.71 -0.82 -12.85
N ARG A 71 -7.96 -1.13 -12.44
CA ARG A 71 -8.73 -0.24 -11.55
C ARG A 71 -8.67 -0.63 -10.09
N CYS A 72 -8.51 -1.92 -9.80
CA CYS A 72 -8.72 -2.45 -8.45
C CYS A 72 -7.46 -2.94 -7.77
N ILE A 73 -6.39 -3.27 -8.50
CA ILE A 73 -5.25 -4.03 -7.99
C ILE A 73 -4.05 -3.11 -7.76
N TYR A 74 -3.50 -3.19 -6.55
CA TYR A 74 -2.35 -2.42 -6.09
C TYR A 74 -1.35 -3.34 -5.41
N GLY A 75 -0.06 -3.03 -5.53
CA GLY A 75 0.97 -3.81 -4.86
C GLY A 75 2.22 -3.00 -4.57
N VAL A 76 2.87 -3.34 -3.47
CA VAL A 76 4.15 -2.76 -3.08
C VAL A 76 5.13 -3.88 -2.78
N ASP A 77 6.36 -3.76 -3.22
CA ASP A 77 7.44 -4.64 -2.79
C ASP A 77 8.74 -3.87 -2.63
N ARG A 78 9.54 -4.29 -1.66
CA ARG A 78 10.85 -3.71 -1.36
C ARG A 78 11.90 -4.07 -2.41
N THR A 79 11.68 -5.13 -3.17
CA THR A 79 12.63 -5.66 -4.15
C THR A 79 12.20 -5.29 -5.57
N PRO A 80 12.99 -4.51 -6.34
CA PRO A 80 12.62 -4.14 -7.70
C PRO A 80 12.28 -5.34 -8.58
N ALA A 81 13.08 -6.41 -8.52
CA ALA A 81 12.84 -7.63 -9.30
C ALA A 81 11.51 -8.31 -8.95
N ALA A 82 11.04 -8.22 -7.70
CA ALA A 82 9.72 -8.74 -7.31
C ALA A 82 8.60 -7.91 -7.96
N VAL A 83 8.76 -6.59 -8.02
CA VAL A 83 7.81 -5.70 -8.71
C VAL A 83 7.71 -6.06 -10.19
N ASP A 84 8.83 -6.28 -10.87
CA ASP A 84 8.86 -6.67 -12.28
C ASP A 84 8.21 -8.04 -12.50
N LEU A 85 8.48 -9.01 -11.60
CA LEU A 85 7.82 -10.32 -11.64
C LEU A 85 6.32 -10.23 -11.40
N ALA A 86 5.87 -9.38 -10.48
CA ALA A 86 4.45 -9.16 -10.24
C ALA A 86 3.76 -8.54 -11.46
N LYS A 87 4.36 -7.52 -12.08
CA LYS A 87 3.86 -6.94 -13.33
C LYS A 87 3.78 -7.98 -14.45
N MET A 88 4.81 -8.82 -14.59
CA MET A 88 4.81 -9.91 -15.56
C MET A 88 3.70 -10.94 -15.28
N SER A 89 3.50 -11.32 -14.01
CA SER A 89 2.44 -12.26 -13.61
C SER A 89 1.05 -11.70 -13.94
N MET A 90 0.83 -10.42 -13.70
CA MET A 90 -0.42 -9.74 -14.03
C MET A 90 -0.61 -9.59 -15.54
N TRP A 91 0.46 -9.28 -16.26
CA TRP A 91 0.42 -9.23 -17.71
C TRP A 91 0.03 -10.59 -18.32
N LEU A 92 0.67 -11.69 -17.90
CA LEU A 92 0.35 -13.03 -18.37
C LEU A 92 -1.11 -13.42 -18.07
N LEU A 93 -1.68 -12.94 -16.98
CA LEU A 93 -3.09 -13.16 -16.65
C LEU A 93 -4.05 -12.41 -17.58
N THR A 94 -3.65 -11.21 -18.02
CA THR A 94 -4.51 -10.28 -18.76
C THR A 94 -4.24 -10.26 -20.27
N ILE A 95 -3.28 -11.08 -20.76
CA ILE A 95 -2.90 -11.12 -22.17
C ILE A 95 -4.02 -11.77 -23.02
N SER A 96 -4.37 -11.11 -24.10
CA SER A 96 -5.21 -11.69 -25.17
C SER A 96 -4.54 -11.50 -26.51
N LYS A 97 -4.99 -12.24 -27.56
CA LYS A 97 -4.35 -12.24 -28.88
C LYS A 97 -4.24 -10.87 -29.53
N ASP A 98 -5.21 -9.99 -29.25
CA ASP A 98 -5.37 -8.72 -29.95
C ASP A 98 -5.03 -7.51 -29.08
N HIS A 99 -4.56 -7.72 -27.83
CA HIS A 99 -4.32 -6.64 -26.89
C HIS A 99 -2.91 -6.69 -26.30
N PRO A 100 -2.19 -5.58 -26.33
CA PRO A 100 -0.85 -5.51 -25.80
C PRO A 100 -0.83 -5.51 -24.24
N PHE A 101 0.31 -5.22 -23.70
CA PHE A 101 0.64 -5.18 -22.29
C PHE A 101 -0.38 -4.35 -21.45
N THR A 102 -0.87 -4.92 -20.35
CA THR A 102 -1.70 -4.16 -19.40
C THR A 102 -0.82 -3.24 -18.58
N PHE A 103 -1.14 -1.95 -18.61
CA PHE A 103 -0.39 -0.93 -17.89
C PHE A 103 -0.61 -1.04 -16.38
N MET A 104 0.45 -1.33 -15.62
CA MET A 104 0.41 -1.54 -14.16
C MET A 104 1.36 -0.62 -13.37
N ASP A 105 2.09 0.28 -14.04
CA ASP A 105 3.09 1.13 -13.40
C ASP A 105 2.51 2.12 -12.40
N HIS A 106 1.24 2.47 -12.56
CA HIS A 106 0.52 3.33 -11.64
C HIS A 106 0.21 2.64 -10.31
N SER A 107 0.06 1.31 -10.28
CA SER A 107 -0.47 0.55 -9.14
C SER A 107 0.51 -0.46 -8.54
N MET A 108 1.53 -0.91 -9.29
CA MET A 108 2.56 -1.82 -8.78
C MET A 108 3.88 -1.08 -8.62
N LYS A 109 4.28 -0.86 -7.35
CA LYS A 109 5.37 0.06 -7.03
C LYS A 109 6.45 -0.57 -6.17
N HIS A 110 7.67 -0.09 -6.40
CA HIS A 110 8.84 -0.41 -5.58
C HIS A 110 8.91 0.50 -4.35
N GLY A 111 9.11 -0.10 -3.17
CA GLY A 111 9.34 0.63 -1.94
C GLY A 111 9.18 -0.22 -0.69
N ASP A 112 9.69 0.26 0.43
CA ASP A 112 9.49 -0.34 1.74
C ASP A 112 8.15 0.12 2.31
N ALA A 113 7.16 -0.76 2.30
CA ALA A 113 5.79 -0.48 2.74
C ALA A 113 5.67 0.01 4.21
N LEU A 114 6.69 -0.26 5.03
CA LEU A 114 6.73 0.18 6.43
C LEU A 114 7.45 1.52 6.62
N VAL A 115 8.26 1.96 5.66
CA VAL A 115 9.06 3.17 5.77
C VAL A 115 8.55 4.26 4.85
N GLY A 116 8.18 5.39 5.41
CA GLY A 116 7.68 6.56 4.68
C GLY A 116 6.97 7.53 5.59
N MET A 117 6.70 8.71 5.10
CA MET A 117 5.99 9.77 5.81
C MET A 117 4.60 9.96 5.24
N SER A 118 3.63 10.34 6.07
CA SER A 118 2.32 10.77 5.61
C SER A 118 2.39 12.16 4.97
N LYS A 119 1.40 12.52 4.16
CA LYS A 119 1.26 13.86 3.57
C LYS A 119 1.37 14.96 4.64
N GLU A 120 0.73 14.75 5.79
CA GLU A 120 0.74 15.75 6.87
C GLU A 120 2.12 15.88 7.54
N GLN A 121 2.85 14.77 7.73
CA GLN A 121 4.23 14.80 8.21
C GLN A 121 5.15 15.53 7.24
N ILE A 122 5.00 15.27 5.94
CA ILE A 122 5.75 15.96 4.89
C ILE A 122 5.43 17.46 4.88
N ARG A 123 4.16 17.81 4.91
CA ARG A 123 3.69 19.21 4.91
C ARG A 123 4.25 20.03 6.10
N LYS A 124 4.29 19.42 7.29
CA LYS A 124 4.88 20.04 8.49
C LYS A 124 6.39 19.89 8.57
N PHE A 125 6.97 19.14 7.66
CA PHE A 125 8.37 18.73 7.68
C PHE A 125 8.81 18.20 9.04
N HIS A 126 7.95 17.34 9.64
CA HIS A 126 8.16 16.77 10.96
C HIS A 126 7.49 15.39 11.09
N TRP A 127 8.22 14.42 11.64
CA TRP A 127 7.67 13.07 11.90
C TRP A 127 6.70 13.01 13.09
N ASP A 128 6.81 13.97 14.05
CA ASP A 128 5.92 14.08 15.21
C ASP A 128 4.91 15.22 14.99
N LEU A 129 3.67 14.84 14.68
CA LEU A 129 2.60 15.78 14.37
C LEU A 129 2.14 16.62 15.58
N SER A 130 2.48 16.19 16.83
CA SER A 130 2.17 16.92 18.04
C SER A 130 3.09 18.14 18.24
N LYS A 131 4.27 18.10 17.65
CA LYS A 131 5.22 19.21 17.62
C LYS A 131 4.92 20.06 16.41
N GLY A 132 4.11 21.11 16.59
CA GLY A 132 3.74 22.02 15.52
C GLY A 132 4.98 22.67 14.90
N GLY A 133 5.17 22.52 13.59
CA GLY A 133 6.11 23.28 12.78
C GLY A 133 5.34 24.20 11.83
N SER A 134 5.96 25.31 11.41
CA SER A 134 5.43 26.10 10.30
C SER A 134 5.51 25.28 9.01
N ILE A 135 4.46 25.37 8.19
CA ILE A 135 4.50 24.80 6.84
C ILE A 135 5.62 25.47 6.08
N LEU A 136 6.54 24.69 5.51
CA LEU A 136 7.59 25.23 4.66
C LEU A 136 6.95 25.98 3.46
N PRO A 137 7.45 27.18 3.12
CA PRO A 137 6.91 27.93 1.97
C PRO A 137 6.85 27.09 0.70
N GLU A 138 7.84 26.25 0.47
CA GLU A 138 7.97 25.37 -0.68
C GLU A 138 6.92 24.25 -0.73
N LEU A 139 6.29 23.94 0.40
CA LEU A 139 5.25 22.90 0.53
C LEU A 139 3.84 23.48 0.66
N ARG A 140 3.67 24.81 0.54
CA ARG A 140 2.34 25.44 0.62
C ARG A 140 1.41 25.04 -0.51
N THR A 141 1.96 24.65 -1.66
CA THR A 141 1.20 24.20 -2.84
C THR A 141 0.88 22.70 -2.80
N LEU A 142 1.38 21.97 -1.81
CA LEU A 142 1.29 20.51 -1.75
C LEU A 142 -0.16 19.99 -1.88
N ASP A 143 -1.12 20.62 -1.21
CA ASP A 143 -2.51 20.17 -1.26
C ASP A 143 -3.08 20.29 -2.68
N ARG A 144 -2.76 21.38 -3.41
CA ARG A 144 -3.15 21.55 -4.81
C ARG A 144 -2.44 20.56 -5.73
N GLU A 145 -1.13 20.35 -5.53
CA GLU A 145 -0.35 19.39 -6.32
C GLU A 145 -0.87 17.97 -6.15
N VAL A 146 -1.25 17.58 -4.91
CA VAL A 146 -1.91 16.31 -4.63
C VAL A 146 -3.25 16.21 -5.34
N GLU A 147 -4.11 17.25 -5.28
CA GLU A 147 -5.40 17.25 -5.95
C GLU A 147 -5.26 17.08 -7.47
N GLU A 148 -4.34 17.80 -8.09
CA GLU A 148 -4.05 17.67 -9.52
C GLU A 148 -3.53 16.28 -9.88
N ALA A 149 -2.70 15.66 -9.01
CA ALA A 149 -2.25 14.30 -9.22
C ALA A 149 -3.38 13.27 -9.04
N VAL A 150 -4.31 13.51 -8.09
CA VAL A 150 -5.53 12.69 -7.94
C VAL A 150 -6.34 12.70 -9.23
N GLN A 151 -6.60 13.88 -9.81
CA GLN A 151 -7.36 13.98 -11.05
C GLN A 151 -6.68 13.24 -12.21
N ALA A 152 -5.37 13.39 -12.37
CA ALA A 152 -4.61 12.67 -13.39
C ALA A 152 -4.71 11.14 -13.19
N ARG A 153 -4.60 10.65 -11.95
CA ARG A 153 -4.68 9.22 -11.64
C ARG A 153 -6.10 8.64 -11.76
N LEU A 154 -7.13 9.43 -11.49
CA LEU A 154 -8.51 9.03 -11.75
C LEU A 154 -8.78 8.90 -13.26
N MET A 155 -8.14 9.74 -14.10
CA MET A 155 -8.18 9.56 -15.56
C MET A 155 -7.54 8.23 -15.97
N LEU A 156 -6.40 7.82 -15.38
CA LEU A 156 -5.77 6.53 -15.65
C LEU A 156 -6.71 5.33 -15.43
N ARG A 157 -7.54 5.39 -14.39
CA ARG A 157 -8.51 4.32 -14.10
C ARG A 157 -9.63 4.21 -15.15
N ASN A 158 -9.90 5.28 -15.89
CA ASN A 158 -11.00 5.36 -16.85
C ASN A 158 -10.54 5.23 -18.31
N LEU A 159 -9.24 5.32 -18.58
CA LEU A 159 -8.68 5.09 -19.90
C LEU A 159 -8.68 3.58 -20.25
N ASP A 160 -8.87 3.28 -21.51
CA ASP A 160 -8.73 1.90 -22.00
C ASP A 160 -7.29 1.42 -21.83
N ALA A 161 -7.14 0.18 -21.39
CA ALA A 161 -5.83 -0.42 -21.17
C ALA A 161 -4.95 -0.48 -22.43
N ASP A 162 -5.54 -0.34 -23.61
CA ASP A 162 -4.84 -0.36 -24.89
C ASP A 162 -4.16 0.99 -25.22
N ARG A 163 -4.50 2.06 -24.51
CA ARG A 163 -3.92 3.40 -24.70
C ARG A 163 -2.63 3.60 -23.89
N THR A 164 -1.70 2.64 -23.96
CA THR A 164 -0.50 2.56 -23.12
C THR A 164 0.31 3.85 -23.09
N LEU A 165 0.57 4.48 -24.25
CA LEU A 165 1.35 5.71 -24.32
C LEU A 165 0.68 6.87 -23.58
N GLU A 166 -0.64 6.99 -23.68
CA GLU A 166 -1.40 8.04 -22.99
C GLU A 166 -1.43 7.79 -21.47
N LEU A 167 -1.53 6.52 -21.06
CA LEU A 167 -1.43 6.12 -19.67
C LEU A 167 -0.05 6.47 -19.08
N GLU A 168 1.03 6.20 -19.82
CA GLU A 168 2.41 6.53 -19.41
C GLU A 168 2.62 8.05 -19.27
N VAL A 169 2.18 8.84 -20.24
CA VAL A 169 2.29 10.31 -20.21
C VAL A 169 1.51 10.89 -19.03
N THR A 170 0.28 10.43 -18.82
CA THR A 170 -0.58 10.90 -17.72
C THR A 170 0.02 10.55 -16.36
N LEU A 171 0.59 9.34 -16.23
CA LEU A 171 1.26 8.92 -14.99
C LEU A 171 2.52 9.77 -14.74
N ALA A 172 3.35 9.97 -15.76
CA ALA A 172 4.57 10.76 -15.63
C ALA A 172 4.27 12.21 -15.20
N GLU A 173 3.17 12.79 -15.70
CA GLU A 173 2.71 14.11 -15.27
C GLU A 173 2.28 14.12 -13.81
N ALA A 174 1.48 13.15 -13.37
CA ALA A 174 1.07 13.01 -11.97
C ALA A 174 2.27 12.82 -11.04
N ASP A 175 3.22 11.98 -11.42
CA ASP A 175 4.44 11.72 -10.63
C ASP A 175 5.36 12.94 -10.58
N ARG A 176 5.45 13.72 -11.65
CA ARG A 176 6.20 14.99 -11.69
C ARG A 176 5.63 16.01 -10.70
N LYS A 177 4.31 16.13 -10.58
CA LYS A 177 3.65 17.01 -9.59
C LYS A 177 3.98 16.60 -8.16
N MET A 178 4.08 15.29 -7.89
CA MET A 178 4.40 14.75 -6.57
C MET A 178 5.90 14.71 -6.23
N MET A 179 6.78 14.96 -7.20
CA MET A 179 8.23 14.73 -7.05
C MET A 179 8.84 15.53 -5.90
N LYS A 180 8.47 16.82 -5.76
CA LYS A 180 8.99 17.68 -4.69
C LYS A 180 8.57 17.21 -3.30
N ALA A 181 7.30 16.82 -3.17
CA ALA A 181 6.77 16.27 -1.92
C ALA A 181 7.42 14.93 -1.56
N LYS A 182 7.62 14.04 -2.53
CA LYS A 182 8.34 12.78 -2.34
C LYS A 182 9.79 13.01 -1.90
N GLN A 183 10.48 13.97 -2.49
CA GLN A 183 11.84 14.35 -2.10
C GLN A 183 11.89 14.90 -0.67
N ALA A 184 10.91 15.71 -0.28
CA ALA A 184 10.81 16.20 1.10
C ALA A 184 10.57 15.07 2.11
N GLY A 185 9.73 14.11 1.76
CA GLY A 185 9.50 12.89 2.55
C GLY A 185 10.75 12.03 2.66
N ASP A 186 11.47 11.83 1.55
CA ASP A 186 12.74 11.11 1.53
C ASP A 186 13.78 11.78 2.44
N LEU A 187 13.85 13.10 2.42
CA LEU A 187 14.76 13.87 3.28
C LEU A 187 14.44 13.68 4.75
N LEU A 188 13.15 13.69 5.13
CA LEU A 188 12.75 13.40 6.50
C LEU A 188 13.13 11.98 6.94
N VAL A 189 12.96 11.00 6.06
CA VAL A 189 13.38 9.61 6.31
C VAL A 189 14.90 9.53 6.44
N TYR A 190 15.65 10.19 5.55
CA TYR A 190 17.11 10.28 5.66
C TYR A 190 17.54 10.84 7.01
N ILE A 191 17.01 11.97 7.43
CA ILE A 191 17.34 12.62 8.71
C ILE A 191 17.10 11.65 9.87
N TRP A 192 15.98 10.91 9.83
CA TRP A 192 15.69 9.91 10.85
C TRP A 192 16.78 8.85 10.97
N PHE A 193 17.19 8.27 9.85
CA PHE A 193 18.15 7.17 9.81
C PHE A 193 19.61 7.63 9.99
N SER A 194 19.92 8.88 9.71
CA SER A 194 21.28 9.45 9.85
C SER A 194 21.71 9.65 11.30
N GLN A 195 20.76 9.69 12.25
CA GLN A 195 21.02 10.00 13.65
C GLN A 195 20.42 8.97 14.60
N ASP A 196 21.16 8.60 15.64
CA ASP A 196 20.73 7.60 16.62
C ASP A 196 19.84 8.18 17.74
N ARG A 197 20.03 9.46 18.07
CA ARG A 197 19.40 10.10 19.23
C ARG A 197 18.30 11.07 18.80
N PRO A 198 17.14 11.10 19.49
CA PRO A 198 16.04 12.00 19.16
C PRO A 198 16.44 13.48 19.10
N LYS A 199 17.31 13.94 20.02
CA LYS A 199 17.80 15.32 20.03
C LYS A 199 18.60 15.63 18.77
N ALA A 200 19.55 14.77 18.39
CA ALA A 200 20.35 14.93 17.18
C ALA A 200 19.50 14.87 15.90
N ARG A 201 18.46 14.04 15.88
CA ARG A 201 17.47 14.00 14.78
C ARG A 201 16.77 15.35 14.61
N ASN A 202 16.31 15.96 15.71
CA ASN A 202 15.65 17.26 15.68
C ASN A 202 16.60 18.37 15.23
N GLU A 203 17.81 18.44 15.79
CA GLU A 203 18.84 19.42 15.39
C GLU A 203 19.21 19.29 13.90
N THR A 204 19.31 18.05 13.41
CA THR A 204 19.59 17.81 11.99
C THR A 204 18.40 18.26 11.13
N ARG A 205 17.16 17.94 11.52
CA ARG A 205 15.97 18.39 10.81
C ARG A 205 15.90 19.93 10.75
N ASP A 206 16.14 20.63 11.86
CA ASP A 206 16.10 22.10 11.91
C ASP A 206 17.12 22.69 10.93
N ARG A 207 18.36 22.15 10.90
CA ARG A 207 19.38 22.56 9.92
C ARG A 207 18.93 22.34 8.47
N TYR A 208 18.26 21.22 8.17
CA TYR A 208 17.73 20.97 6.82
C TYR A 208 16.46 21.77 6.51
N THR A 209 15.71 22.22 7.52
CA THR A 209 14.61 23.16 7.34
C THR A 209 15.12 24.48 6.80
N ASP A 210 16.22 25.01 7.37
CA ASP A 210 16.84 26.27 6.92
C ASP A 210 17.44 26.17 5.51
N LYS A 211 17.89 24.97 5.11
CA LYS A 211 18.52 24.70 3.82
C LYS A 211 17.66 23.87 2.87
N PHE A 212 16.34 23.86 3.08
CA PHE A 212 15.45 22.94 2.40
C PHE A 212 15.52 23.05 0.86
N THR A 213 15.52 24.27 0.32
CA THR A 213 15.61 24.51 -1.12
C THR A 213 16.93 24.00 -1.69
N GLU A 214 18.05 24.21 -0.98
CA GLU A 214 19.38 23.74 -1.39
C GLU A 214 19.44 22.21 -1.37
N ALA A 215 18.90 21.58 -0.32
CA ALA A 215 18.90 20.14 -0.15
C ALA A 215 18.15 19.38 -1.26
N LEU A 216 17.17 20.03 -1.91
CA LEU A 216 16.43 19.44 -3.01
C LEU A 216 17.11 19.63 -4.38
N GLN A 217 18.17 20.47 -4.49
CA GLN A 217 18.84 20.69 -5.76
C GLN A 217 19.63 19.45 -6.23
N PRO A 218 19.60 19.13 -7.52
CA PRO A 218 20.47 18.10 -8.08
C PRO A 218 21.94 18.41 -7.82
N GLY A 219 22.68 17.42 -7.29
CA GLY A 219 24.11 17.55 -7.05
C GLY A 219 24.51 18.22 -5.73
N SER A 220 23.56 18.65 -4.88
CA SER A 220 23.85 19.12 -3.53
C SER A 220 24.52 18.02 -2.68
N ILE A 221 25.20 18.42 -1.62
CA ILE A 221 25.81 17.49 -0.65
C ILE A 221 24.71 16.65 0.00
N GLU A 222 23.63 17.28 0.39
CA GLU A 222 22.46 16.68 1.01
C GLU A 222 21.83 15.60 0.10
N ARG A 223 21.79 15.85 -1.21
CA ARG A 223 21.30 14.87 -2.19
C ARG A 223 22.20 13.64 -2.28
N LYS A 224 23.51 13.82 -2.15
CA LYS A 224 24.47 12.70 -2.09
C LYS A 224 24.25 11.87 -0.83
N GLU A 225 24.08 12.50 0.32
CA GLU A 225 23.80 11.83 1.60
C GLU A 225 22.50 11.02 1.56
N ILE A 226 21.42 11.52 0.94
CA ILE A 226 20.19 10.75 0.70
C ILE A 226 20.47 9.53 -0.18
N ASN A 227 21.28 9.69 -1.21
CA ASN A 227 21.62 8.61 -2.11
C ASN A 227 22.48 7.52 -1.42
N GLU A 228 23.30 7.87 -0.44
CA GLU A 228 24.04 6.88 0.35
C GLU A 228 23.13 5.89 1.06
N ILE A 229 21.99 6.31 1.57
CA ILE A 229 20.99 5.41 2.17
C ILE A 229 20.28 4.60 1.10
N ARG A 230 19.92 5.21 -0.03
CA ARG A 230 19.24 4.54 -1.14
C ARG A 230 20.06 3.44 -1.80
N PHE A 231 21.39 3.63 -1.86
CA PHE A 231 22.32 2.71 -2.53
C PHE A 231 23.23 1.96 -1.55
N ALA A 232 22.90 1.99 -0.25
CA ALA A 232 23.61 1.20 0.75
C ALA A 232 23.52 -0.31 0.46
N PRO A 233 24.41 -1.13 1.04
CA PRO A 233 24.30 -2.59 0.95
C PRO A 233 22.96 -3.17 1.41
N LYS A 234 22.26 -2.45 2.26
CA LYS A 234 20.86 -2.70 2.67
C LYS A 234 20.04 -1.47 2.32
N PRO A 235 19.64 -1.31 1.07
CA PRO A 235 19.03 -0.09 0.58
C PRO A 235 17.70 0.17 1.26
N LEU A 236 17.42 1.45 1.47
CA LEU A 236 16.13 1.92 1.94
C LEU A 236 15.44 2.65 0.80
N ALA A 237 14.27 2.19 0.44
CA ALA A 237 13.40 2.82 -0.54
C ALA A 237 12.14 3.31 0.17
N PRO A 238 12.07 4.55 0.67
CA PRO A 238 10.90 5.07 1.35
C PRO A 238 9.67 4.99 0.44
N PHE A 239 8.51 4.70 1.05
CA PHE A 239 7.23 4.61 0.36
C PHE A 239 6.19 5.50 1.06
N HIS A 240 5.91 6.64 0.47
CA HIS A 240 4.98 7.63 0.99
C HIS A 240 3.57 7.34 0.48
N TRP A 241 2.82 6.51 1.19
CA TRP A 241 1.54 5.95 0.76
C TRP A 241 0.58 7.00 0.19
N ASP A 242 0.43 8.14 0.86
CA ASP A 242 -0.48 9.22 0.45
C ASP A 242 -0.07 9.89 -0.87
N LEU A 243 1.24 9.85 -1.19
CA LEU A 243 1.80 10.44 -2.41
C LEU A 243 1.98 9.41 -3.52
N GLU A 244 2.11 8.13 -3.17
CA GLU A 244 2.26 7.05 -4.14
C GLU A 244 0.91 6.61 -4.72
N PHE A 245 -0.16 6.67 -3.92
CA PHE A 245 -1.52 6.31 -4.33
C PHE A 245 -2.53 7.39 -3.92
N PRO A 246 -2.34 8.65 -4.37
CA PRO A 246 -3.16 9.78 -3.91
C PRO A 246 -4.65 9.59 -4.21
N GLU A 247 -5.01 8.94 -5.32
CA GLU A 247 -6.38 8.62 -5.70
C GLU A 247 -7.07 7.67 -4.71
N VAL A 248 -6.32 6.77 -4.10
CA VAL A 248 -6.85 5.83 -3.09
C VAL A 248 -7.15 6.57 -1.79
N PHE A 249 -6.23 7.43 -1.36
CA PHE A 249 -6.38 8.19 -0.12
C PHE A 249 -7.38 9.33 -0.22
N ALA A 250 -7.59 9.90 -1.41
CA ALA A 250 -8.72 10.81 -1.68
C ALA A 250 -10.07 10.12 -1.45
N CYS A 251 -10.15 8.79 -1.64
CA CYS A 251 -11.33 7.97 -1.35
C CYS A 251 -11.32 7.35 0.08
N GLY A 252 -10.46 7.85 0.98
CA GLY A 252 -10.39 7.45 2.38
C GLY A 252 -9.55 6.21 2.68
N GLY A 253 -8.82 5.66 1.71
CA GLY A 253 -7.91 4.53 1.85
C GLY A 253 -8.32 3.28 1.08
N PHE A 254 -7.59 2.20 1.28
CA PHE A 254 -7.83 0.93 0.58
C PHE A 254 -9.10 0.22 1.05
N THR A 255 -9.77 -0.46 0.14
CA THR A 255 -10.91 -1.33 0.46
C THR A 255 -10.45 -2.60 1.16
N ALA A 256 -9.33 -3.18 0.69
CA ALA A 256 -8.80 -4.39 1.29
C ALA A 256 -7.25 -4.46 1.20
N PHE A 257 -6.64 -5.08 2.20
CA PHE A 257 -5.29 -5.61 2.12
C PHE A 257 -5.33 -7.13 2.14
N VAL A 258 -4.55 -7.74 1.26
CA VAL A 258 -4.33 -9.19 1.22
C VAL A 258 -2.83 -9.45 1.04
N GLY A 259 -2.29 -10.55 1.57
CA GLY A 259 -0.90 -10.88 1.31
C GLY A 259 -0.25 -11.78 2.36
N ASN A 260 1.01 -12.08 2.09
CA ASN A 260 1.89 -12.84 2.96
C ASN A 260 3.14 -12.02 3.29
N PRO A 261 3.05 -11.03 4.20
CA PRO A 261 4.18 -10.20 4.55
C PRO A 261 5.31 -11.00 5.20
N PRO A 262 6.56 -10.52 5.12
CA PRO A 262 7.71 -11.25 5.64
C PRO A 262 7.65 -11.45 7.16
N PHE A 263 8.07 -12.64 7.60
CA PHE A 263 8.19 -13.00 9.02
C PHE A 263 9.64 -12.83 9.46
N ALA A 264 9.88 -11.97 10.43
CA ALA A 264 11.21 -11.76 10.99
C ALA A 264 11.11 -11.31 12.44
N GLY A 265 11.61 -12.14 13.35
CA GLY A 265 11.77 -11.73 14.75
C GLY A 265 12.87 -10.63 14.89
N LYS A 266 12.90 -9.96 16.04
CA LYS A 266 13.77 -8.80 16.36
C LYS A 266 15.20 -8.90 15.80
N ASN A 267 15.88 -10.00 16.05
CA ASN A 267 17.28 -10.18 15.64
C ASN A 267 17.44 -10.19 14.11
N ASN A 268 16.49 -10.77 13.40
CA ASN A 268 16.49 -10.83 11.95
C ASN A 268 16.09 -9.49 11.34
N VAL A 269 15.17 -8.75 11.96
CA VAL A 269 14.82 -7.38 11.56
C VAL A 269 16.06 -6.50 11.63
N SER A 270 16.79 -6.51 12.75
CA SER A 270 17.99 -5.67 12.92
C SER A 270 19.14 -6.09 11.99
N LYS A 271 19.34 -7.41 11.77
CA LYS A 271 20.38 -7.92 10.88
C LYS A 271 20.06 -7.71 9.40
N GLY A 272 18.80 -7.84 9.02
CA GLY A 272 18.33 -7.76 7.64
C GLY A 272 18.13 -6.35 7.10
N ASN A 273 18.18 -5.32 7.94
CA ASN A 273 17.86 -3.95 7.57
C ASN A 273 18.99 -2.97 7.93
N ILE A 274 18.82 -1.72 7.48
CA ILE A 274 19.70 -0.61 7.84
C ILE A 274 19.65 -0.35 9.35
N ARG A 275 20.71 0.25 9.88
CA ARG A 275 20.76 0.69 11.29
C ARG A 275 19.52 1.55 11.63
N ASN A 276 19.04 1.46 12.86
CA ASN A 276 17.86 2.17 13.37
C ASN A 276 16.50 1.75 12.76
N TYR A 277 16.44 0.72 11.91
CA TYR A 277 15.18 0.29 11.29
C TYR A 277 14.15 -0.15 12.33
N LEU A 278 14.54 -0.93 13.34
CA LEU A 278 13.63 -1.33 14.41
C LEU A 278 13.17 -0.14 15.26
N ASP A 279 14.06 0.82 15.54
CA ASP A 279 13.72 2.06 16.22
C ASP A 279 12.70 2.88 15.43
N TYR A 280 12.87 2.95 14.09
CA TYR A 280 11.88 3.56 13.20
C TYR A 280 10.51 2.88 13.31
N LEU A 281 10.46 1.55 13.27
CA LEU A 281 9.21 0.80 13.38
C LEU A 281 8.49 1.06 14.69
N THR A 282 9.20 1.04 15.81
CA THR A 282 8.61 1.23 17.16
C THR A 282 8.32 2.68 17.50
N SER A 283 8.93 3.63 16.79
CA SER A 283 8.69 5.07 17.05
C SER A 283 7.64 5.67 16.12
N LEU A 284 7.60 5.25 14.84
CA LEU A 284 6.76 5.90 13.83
C LEU A 284 5.69 4.99 13.21
N VAL A 285 5.97 3.70 13.06
CA VAL A 285 5.00 2.78 12.44
C VAL A 285 4.02 2.27 13.48
N THR A 286 4.55 1.80 14.62
CA THR A 286 3.75 1.22 15.71
C THR A 286 4.26 1.78 17.04
N PRO A 287 3.93 3.03 17.40
CA PRO A 287 4.54 3.74 18.54
C PRO A 287 4.34 3.07 19.90
N GLU A 288 3.34 2.20 20.04
CA GLU A 288 3.03 1.46 21.27
C GLU A 288 3.63 0.04 21.25
N ALA A 289 4.41 -0.31 20.23
CA ALA A 289 4.94 -1.66 20.08
C ALA A 289 6.17 -1.91 20.95
N SER A 290 6.25 -3.13 21.48
CA SER A 290 7.50 -3.66 22.04
C SER A 290 8.55 -3.81 20.94
N GLY A 291 9.80 -3.45 21.23
CA GLY A 291 10.94 -3.69 20.32
C GLY A 291 11.26 -5.18 20.09
N ARG A 292 10.43 -6.11 20.58
CA ARG A 292 10.54 -7.55 20.37
C ARG A 292 9.50 -8.13 19.41
N ALA A 293 8.59 -7.27 18.90
CA ALA A 293 7.58 -7.68 17.94
C ALA A 293 8.19 -8.25 16.65
N ASP A 294 7.54 -9.24 16.08
CA ASP A 294 7.85 -9.77 14.74
C ASP A 294 7.46 -8.72 13.67
N LEU A 295 8.21 -8.68 12.58
CA LEU A 295 7.98 -7.74 11.48
C LEU A 295 6.55 -7.79 10.95
N VAL A 296 5.95 -8.97 10.88
CA VAL A 296 4.56 -9.16 10.45
C VAL A 296 3.56 -8.35 11.28
N GLY A 297 3.81 -8.15 12.58
CA GLY A 297 2.96 -7.33 13.45
C GLY A 297 2.89 -5.87 12.99
N HIS A 298 4.01 -5.31 12.54
CA HIS A 298 4.07 -3.95 12.00
C HIS A 298 3.29 -3.85 10.68
N PHE A 299 3.31 -4.88 9.83
CA PHE A 299 2.49 -4.94 8.61
C PHE A 299 0.99 -4.95 8.93
N PHE A 300 0.52 -5.74 9.92
CA PHE A 300 -0.88 -5.71 10.35
C PHE A 300 -1.30 -4.31 10.80
N TYR A 301 -0.51 -3.68 11.65
CA TYR A 301 -0.82 -2.37 12.18
C TYR A 301 -0.79 -1.29 11.09
N LYS A 302 0.21 -1.30 10.21
CA LYS A 302 0.30 -0.37 9.07
C LYS A 302 -0.88 -0.54 8.12
N ALA A 303 -1.18 -1.76 7.69
CA ALA A 303 -2.30 -2.06 6.81
C ALA A 303 -3.64 -1.62 7.42
N TYR A 304 -3.84 -1.84 8.74
CA TYR A 304 -5.02 -1.36 9.44
C TYR A 304 -5.13 0.18 9.40
N GLY A 305 -4.02 0.89 9.50
CA GLY A 305 -3.99 2.35 9.34
C GLY A 305 -4.46 2.81 7.94
N LEU A 306 -4.11 2.05 6.91
CA LEU A 306 -4.29 2.42 5.50
C LEU A 306 -5.65 1.99 4.89
N ILE A 307 -6.42 1.11 5.54
CA ILE A 307 -7.78 0.76 5.06
C ILE A 307 -8.78 1.88 5.39
N LYS A 308 -9.74 2.08 4.48
CA LYS A 308 -10.89 2.99 4.72
C LYS A 308 -11.79 2.49 5.87
N PRO A 309 -12.67 3.33 6.45
CA PRO A 309 -13.53 2.94 7.58
C PRO A 309 -14.36 1.68 7.35
N THR A 310 -14.75 1.39 6.11
CA THR A 310 -15.45 0.17 5.70
C THR A 310 -14.50 -0.91 5.18
N GLY A 311 -13.19 -0.71 5.30
CA GLY A 311 -12.17 -1.60 4.75
C GLY A 311 -11.90 -2.84 5.61
N SER A 312 -11.19 -3.79 5.03
CA SER A 312 -10.73 -5.00 5.72
C SER A 312 -9.31 -5.36 5.30
N LEU A 313 -8.64 -6.15 6.13
CA LEU A 313 -7.38 -6.76 5.78
C LEU A 313 -7.42 -8.24 6.12
N SER A 314 -6.73 -9.05 5.32
CA SER A 314 -6.54 -10.48 5.58
C SER A 314 -5.09 -10.83 5.25
N LEU A 315 -4.28 -11.03 6.28
CA LEU A 315 -2.86 -11.30 6.12
C LEU A 315 -2.48 -12.64 6.71
N ILE A 316 -1.49 -13.26 6.07
CA ILE A 316 -0.87 -14.49 6.57
C ILE A 316 0.18 -14.13 7.62
N ALA A 317 0.26 -14.96 8.66
CA ALA A 317 1.25 -14.83 9.71
C ALA A 317 1.67 -16.21 10.25
N THR A 318 2.80 -16.26 10.89
CA THR A 318 3.18 -17.43 11.69
C THR A 318 2.44 -17.44 13.03
N LYS A 319 2.61 -18.52 13.81
CA LYS A 319 2.02 -18.63 15.15
C LYS A 319 2.41 -17.50 16.11
N THR A 320 3.52 -16.80 15.83
CA THR A 320 4.05 -15.71 16.67
C THR A 320 3.11 -14.52 16.76
N VAL A 321 2.33 -14.23 15.73
CA VAL A 321 1.41 -13.08 15.70
C VAL A 321 0.36 -13.08 16.80
N ARG A 322 0.02 -14.27 17.33
CA ARG A 322 -0.97 -14.46 18.40
C ARG A 322 -0.37 -14.61 19.78
N GLN A 323 0.94 -14.48 19.94
CA GLN A 323 1.67 -14.76 21.18
C GLN A 323 2.59 -13.60 21.58
N GLY A 324 2.69 -13.36 22.89
CA GLY A 324 3.64 -12.44 23.50
C GLY A 324 3.67 -11.06 22.87
N ASP A 325 4.86 -10.50 22.77
CA ASP A 325 5.12 -9.14 22.30
C ASP A 325 4.52 -8.82 20.93
N THR A 326 4.51 -9.78 20.00
CA THR A 326 3.96 -9.56 18.66
C THR A 326 2.45 -9.33 18.69
N ARG A 327 1.72 -10.14 19.48
CA ARG A 327 0.26 -9.98 19.66
C ARG A 327 -0.04 -8.62 20.29
N GLU A 328 0.67 -8.27 21.36
CA GLU A 328 0.46 -7.01 22.08
C GLU A 328 0.77 -5.79 21.22
N SER A 329 1.85 -5.87 20.44
CA SER A 329 2.31 -4.80 19.55
C SER A 329 1.54 -4.69 18.23
N SER A 330 0.59 -5.58 17.94
CA SER A 330 -0.18 -5.57 16.69
C SER A 330 -1.66 -5.78 16.92
N LEU A 331 -2.12 -7.02 17.06
CA LEU A 331 -3.54 -7.36 17.13
C LEU A 331 -4.24 -6.68 18.33
N SER A 332 -3.60 -6.64 19.49
CA SER A 332 -4.17 -5.99 20.67
C SER A 332 -4.30 -4.47 20.48
N LEU A 333 -3.31 -3.82 19.85
CA LEU A 333 -3.39 -2.39 19.53
C LEU A 333 -4.47 -2.09 18.50
N ILE A 334 -4.61 -2.94 17.47
CA ILE A 334 -5.64 -2.80 16.44
C ILE A 334 -7.03 -2.92 17.09
N VAL A 335 -7.25 -3.92 17.95
CA VAL A 335 -8.53 -4.09 18.67
C VAL A 335 -8.83 -2.91 19.59
N LYS A 336 -7.83 -2.40 20.34
CA LYS A 336 -7.98 -1.19 21.16
C LYS A 336 -8.37 0.04 20.35
N LYS A 337 -7.97 0.11 19.08
CA LYS A 337 -8.34 1.18 18.13
C LYS A 337 -9.64 0.91 17.37
N GLY A 338 -10.44 -0.05 17.83
CA GLY A 338 -11.75 -0.35 17.26
C GLY A 338 -11.74 -1.34 16.10
N GLY A 339 -10.59 -1.98 15.82
CA GLY A 339 -10.52 -3.07 14.84
C GLY A 339 -11.20 -4.34 15.33
N VAL A 340 -11.95 -5.00 14.46
CA VAL A 340 -12.65 -6.25 14.75
C VAL A 340 -12.01 -7.40 13.98
N ILE A 341 -11.54 -8.42 14.70
CA ILE A 341 -11.10 -9.69 14.09
C ILE A 341 -12.37 -10.50 13.82
N TYR A 342 -12.75 -10.62 12.56
CA TYR A 342 -13.99 -11.31 12.16
C TYR A 342 -13.75 -12.75 11.68
N ASP A 343 -12.51 -13.10 11.29
CA ASP A 343 -12.11 -14.47 10.96
C ASP A 343 -10.64 -14.71 11.35
N ALA A 344 -10.37 -15.94 11.86
CA ALA A 344 -9.02 -16.34 12.22
C ALA A 344 -8.83 -17.86 12.00
N LYS A 345 -8.27 -18.22 10.87
CA LYS A 345 -7.88 -19.60 10.57
C LYS A 345 -6.50 -19.88 11.18
N ARG A 346 -6.46 -20.82 12.10
CA ARG A 346 -5.25 -21.19 12.84
C ARG A 346 -4.72 -22.56 12.39
N ARG A 347 -3.40 -22.74 12.47
CA ARG A 347 -2.74 -24.02 12.19
C ARG A 347 -3.04 -24.55 10.78
N VAL A 348 -3.07 -23.66 9.80
CA VAL A 348 -3.17 -24.06 8.40
C VAL A 348 -1.81 -24.52 7.93
N ALA A 349 -1.73 -25.75 7.41
CA ALA A 349 -0.51 -26.24 6.78
C ALA A 349 -0.24 -25.40 5.52
N TRP A 350 1.01 -24.97 5.33
CA TRP A 350 1.39 -24.28 4.09
C TRP A 350 1.29 -25.25 2.91
N PRO A 351 0.58 -24.90 1.84
CA PRO A 351 0.40 -25.83 0.70
C PRO A 351 1.66 -26.02 -0.15
N GLY A 352 2.75 -25.28 0.12
CA GLY A 352 4.02 -25.39 -0.59
C GLY A 352 5.00 -26.39 0.08
N LYS A 353 6.22 -26.47 -0.46
CA LYS A 353 7.27 -27.41 0.01
C LYS A 353 7.79 -27.11 1.42
N ALA A 354 7.55 -25.93 1.98
CA ALA A 354 8.00 -25.56 3.33
C ALA A 354 7.09 -26.16 4.39
N ALA A 355 7.63 -26.91 5.36
CA ALA A 355 6.91 -27.45 6.50
C ALA A 355 6.60 -26.35 7.54
N VAL A 356 5.80 -25.36 7.16
CA VAL A 356 5.43 -24.21 8.00
C VAL A 356 3.94 -24.26 8.29
N VAL A 357 3.59 -23.97 9.55
CA VAL A 357 2.20 -23.79 9.98
C VAL A 357 1.92 -22.31 10.08
N ILE A 358 0.92 -21.85 9.36
CA ILE A 358 0.50 -20.45 9.29
C ILE A 358 -0.82 -20.21 10.00
N SER A 359 -1.14 -18.95 10.16
CA SER A 359 -2.45 -18.43 10.53
C SER A 359 -2.88 -17.38 9.51
N VAL A 360 -4.16 -17.36 9.14
CA VAL A 360 -4.75 -16.29 8.36
C VAL A 360 -5.65 -15.50 9.28
N ILE A 361 -5.44 -14.19 9.36
CA ILE A 361 -6.20 -13.31 10.27
C ILE A 361 -6.85 -12.20 9.47
N SER A 362 -8.16 -12.09 9.60
CA SER A 362 -8.98 -11.11 8.90
C SER A 362 -9.54 -10.08 9.89
N ILE A 363 -9.30 -8.80 9.61
CA ILE A 363 -9.65 -7.68 10.47
C ILE A 363 -10.42 -6.63 9.67
N THR A 364 -11.38 -5.97 10.30
CA THR A 364 -12.13 -4.85 9.71
C THR A 364 -12.23 -3.67 10.67
N LYS A 365 -12.48 -2.47 10.15
CA LYS A 365 -12.84 -1.28 10.93
C LYS A 365 -14.34 -1.17 11.21
N LEU A 366 -15.20 -2.00 10.61
CA LEU A 366 -16.63 -2.01 10.87
C LEU A 366 -16.91 -2.40 12.33
N SER A 367 -17.83 -1.69 12.99
CA SER A 367 -18.31 -2.08 14.32
C SER A 367 -19.05 -3.42 14.26
N LEU A 368 -19.08 -4.17 15.37
CA LEU A 368 -19.86 -5.42 15.49
C LEU A 368 -21.35 -5.19 15.20
N ILE A 369 -21.91 -4.05 15.62
CA ILE A 369 -23.30 -3.66 15.34
C ILE A 369 -23.54 -3.57 13.81
N SER A 370 -22.57 -3.03 13.05
CA SER A 370 -22.67 -2.99 11.59
C SER A 370 -22.50 -4.37 10.94
N LEU A 371 -21.78 -5.28 11.58
CA LEU A 371 -21.64 -6.68 11.14
C LEU A 371 -22.92 -7.48 11.38
N ASP A 372 -23.56 -7.30 12.53
CA ASP A 372 -24.85 -7.96 12.85
C ASP A 372 -25.97 -7.53 11.91
N ILE A 373 -26.04 -6.23 11.55
CA ILE A 373 -26.98 -5.71 10.55
C ILE A 373 -26.71 -6.35 9.18
N ILE A 374 -25.45 -6.51 8.79
CA ILE A 374 -25.08 -7.16 7.52
C ILE A 374 -25.40 -8.66 7.58
N THR A 375 -25.19 -9.32 8.71
CA THR A 375 -25.51 -10.74 8.88
C THR A 375 -27.02 -10.98 8.89
N SER A 376 -27.80 -10.09 9.50
CA SER A 376 -29.27 -10.17 9.50
C SER A 376 -29.93 -9.84 8.16
N LEU A 377 -29.20 -9.21 7.23
CA LEU A 377 -29.63 -8.98 5.84
C LEU A 377 -29.25 -10.14 4.88
N ILE A 378 -28.50 -11.12 5.38
CA ILE A 378 -27.98 -12.28 4.60
C ILE A 378 -28.70 -13.59 5.01
N VAL A 379 -29.51 -13.57 6.05
CA VAL A 379 -30.42 -14.66 6.46
C VAL A 379 -31.82 -14.32 5.97
#